data_198eed49ea00f3b9b3c10fa2cf15aaee
#
_entry.id   198eed49ea00f3b9b3c10fa2cf15aaee
#
_cell.length_a   1.000
_cell.length_b   1.000
_cell.length_c   1.000
_cell.angle_alpha   90.00
_cell.angle_beta   90.00
_cell.angle_gamma   90.00
#
_symmetry.space_group_name_H-M   'P 1'
#
loop_
_entity.id
_entity.type
_entity.pdbx_description
1 polymer ?
#
loop_
_entity_poly.entity_id
_entity_poly.type
_entity_poly.pdbx_seq_one_letter_code
_entity_poly.pdbx_strand_id
1 'polypeptide(L)'
;MEEIIKPVSKELLKAELTEDRRLRMTNKSNNQIYIITHQNAPNVMREIGRLREIAFRAAGGGTGLSMDIDEYDTMEHPYKQLIVWNPEAEEILGGYRYLLGTDVRFDEKGAPILATSHMFHFSDAFIKEYLPQTIELGRSFVTLEYQSTRAGSKGLFALDNLWDGLGALTVVMPNVKYFFGKVTMYPSYHRRGTVIXFFISSRNIFMTKRSLLLDXTSATWRLPKKSXTHCSARILLKRTIRYXIVEIRKLGYNIPPLVNAYMSLSPTMRMFGTAVNYEFGDVEETGIPIAVDEILEDKRIRHIQTFIESHPDALX
;
A
#
# COMPACT_ATOMS: atom_id res chain seq x y z
N MET A 1 -22.76 -9.06 -8.75
CA MET A 1 -21.63 -9.45 -7.88
C MET A 1 -21.74 -10.92 -7.53
N GLU A 2 -20.63 -11.64 -7.65
CA GLU A 2 -20.56 -13.05 -7.28
C GLU A 2 -20.59 -13.24 -5.76
N GLU A 3 -21.04 -14.40 -5.31
CA GLU A 3 -20.93 -14.79 -3.92
C GLU A 3 -19.45 -15.05 -3.59
N ILE A 4 -19.02 -14.53 -2.45
CA ILE A 4 -17.63 -14.69 -2.01
C ILE A 4 -17.41 -16.13 -1.53
N ILE A 5 -16.26 -16.72 -1.80
CA ILE A 5 -15.94 -18.10 -1.40
C ILE A 5 -15.97 -18.25 0.12
N LYS A 6 -16.13 -19.48 0.59
CA LYS A 6 -16.09 -19.81 2.02
C LYS A 6 -14.66 -19.66 2.55
N PRO A 7 -14.50 -19.40 3.86
CA PRO A 7 -13.16 -19.34 4.47
C PRO A 7 -12.37 -20.62 4.19
N VAL A 8 -11.08 -20.45 3.88
CA VAL A 8 -10.14 -21.57 3.73
C VAL A 8 -9.82 -22.11 5.13
N SER A 9 -9.74 -23.43 5.28
CA SER A 9 -9.50 -24.03 6.59
C SER A 9 -8.16 -23.61 7.19
N LYS A 10 -8.14 -23.40 8.51
CA LYS A 10 -6.93 -22.96 9.22
C LYS A 10 -5.79 -23.97 9.10
N GLU A 11 -6.12 -25.25 9.02
CA GLU A 11 -5.12 -26.33 8.86
C GLU A 11 -4.37 -26.18 7.53
N LEU A 12 -5.09 -25.88 6.45
CA LEU A 12 -4.47 -25.67 5.14
C LEU A 12 -3.56 -24.42 5.14
N LEU A 13 -4.02 -23.35 5.80
CA LEU A 13 -3.22 -22.11 5.90
C LEU A 13 -1.92 -22.39 6.70
N LYS A 14 -2.04 -23.02 7.85
CA LYS A 14 -0.88 -23.31 8.71
C LYS A 14 0.14 -24.23 8.03
N ALA A 15 -0.35 -25.18 7.23
CA ALA A 15 0.55 -26.09 6.50
C ALA A 15 1.44 -25.35 5.49
N GLU A 16 0.96 -24.22 4.96
CA GLU A 16 1.70 -23.43 3.99
C GLU A 16 2.52 -22.30 4.60
N LEU A 17 2.26 -21.92 5.86
CA LEU A 17 2.97 -20.85 6.55
C LEU A 17 4.17 -21.42 7.30
N THR A 18 5.14 -21.90 6.53
CA THR A 18 6.36 -22.56 7.04
C THR A 18 7.38 -21.51 7.51
N GLU A 19 8.29 -21.94 8.39
CA GLU A 19 9.26 -21.04 9.02
C GLU A 19 10.17 -20.32 8.01
N ASP A 20 10.53 -21.00 6.91
CA ASP A 20 11.36 -20.43 5.86
C ASP A 20 10.68 -19.29 5.11
N ARG A 21 9.37 -19.17 5.20
CA ARG A 21 8.59 -18.10 4.59
C ARG A 21 8.32 -16.93 5.53
N ARG A 22 8.66 -17.09 6.82
CA ARG A 22 8.49 -16.04 7.81
C ARG A 22 9.59 -15.00 7.69
N LEU A 23 9.21 -13.74 7.48
CA LEU A 23 10.16 -12.62 7.36
C LEU A 23 10.61 -12.11 8.72
N ARG A 24 9.65 -11.90 9.64
CA ARG A 24 9.92 -11.36 10.97
C ARG A 24 8.68 -11.48 11.87
N MET A 25 8.90 -11.28 13.16
CA MET A 25 7.81 -11.00 14.11
C MET A 25 7.50 -9.51 14.07
N THR A 26 6.27 -9.14 14.41
CA THR A 26 5.89 -7.71 14.49
C THR A 26 6.35 -7.09 15.81
N ASN A 27 6.55 -5.79 15.82
CA ASN A 27 6.93 -5.05 17.02
C ASN A 27 5.80 -5.01 18.06
N LYS A 28 4.57 -5.04 17.61
CA LYS A 28 3.38 -4.98 18.46
C LYS A 28 2.53 -6.22 18.23
N SER A 29 1.94 -6.75 19.31
CA SER A 29 0.93 -7.82 19.31
C SER A 29 1.45 -9.22 18.99
N ASN A 30 2.76 -9.43 18.89
CA ASN A 30 3.38 -10.75 18.66
C ASN A 30 2.80 -11.49 17.46
N ASN A 31 2.55 -10.76 16.37
CA ASN A 31 2.11 -11.35 15.13
C ASN A 31 3.31 -11.77 14.29
N GLN A 32 3.06 -12.56 13.25
CA GLN A 32 4.10 -13.07 12.37
C GLN A 32 3.88 -12.50 10.97
N ILE A 33 4.97 -12.15 10.29
CA ILE A 33 4.92 -11.66 8.91
C ILE A 33 5.50 -12.73 8.00
N TYR A 34 4.72 -13.12 6.99
CA TYR A 34 5.12 -14.12 6.00
C TYR A 34 5.11 -13.51 4.60
N ILE A 35 6.01 -14.02 3.76
CA ILE A 35 6.02 -13.73 2.32
C ILE A 35 5.72 -15.04 1.59
N ILE A 36 4.69 -15.02 0.76
CA ILE A 36 4.27 -16.18 -0.04
C ILE A 36 3.97 -15.77 -1.47
N THR A 37 3.82 -16.77 -2.34
CA THR A 37 3.29 -16.62 -3.69
C THR A 37 2.19 -17.66 -3.88
N HIS A 38 1.41 -17.51 -4.96
CA HIS A 38 0.40 -18.52 -5.30
C HIS A 38 1.03 -19.88 -5.59
N GLN A 39 2.31 -19.88 -6.00
CA GLN A 39 3.03 -21.10 -6.35
C GLN A 39 3.40 -21.93 -5.12
N ASN A 40 3.86 -21.28 -4.04
CA ASN A 40 4.30 -21.99 -2.84
C ASN A 40 3.23 -22.08 -1.76
N ALA A 41 2.17 -21.26 -1.84
CA ALA A 41 1.10 -21.22 -0.82
C ALA A 41 -0.26 -20.94 -1.48
N PRO A 42 -0.77 -21.89 -2.31
CA PRO A 42 -2.01 -21.65 -3.07
C PRO A 42 -3.24 -21.45 -2.17
N ASN A 43 -3.32 -22.13 -1.03
CA ASN A 43 -4.45 -21.98 -0.11
C ASN A 43 -4.41 -20.62 0.61
N VAL A 44 -3.21 -20.18 1.02
CA VAL A 44 -3.02 -18.85 1.60
C VAL A 44 -3.42 -17.79 0.55
N MET A 45 -3.03 -17.98 -0.72
CA MET A 45 -3.41 -17.05 -1.79
C MET A 45 -4.93 -16.96 -1.94
N ARG A 46 -5.64 -18.09 -1.89
CA ARG A 46 -7.11 -18.12 -1.98
C ARG A 46 -7.73 -17.33 -0.83
N GLU A 47 -7.23 -17.51 0.39
CA GLU A 47 -7.73 -16.78 1.56
C GLU A 47 -7.44 -15.28 1.45
N ILE A 48 -6.27 -14.91 0.95
CA ILE A 48 -5.96 -13.50 0.66
C ILE A 48 -7.00 -12.92 -0.30
N GLY A 49 -7.30 -13.62 -1.38
CA GLY A 49 -8.30 -13.19 -2.37
C GLY A 49 -9.68 -13.00 -1.75
N ARG A 50 -10.07 -13.92 -0.89
CA ARG A 50 -11.34 -13.84 -0.16
C ARG A 50 -11.39 -12.59 0.74
N LEU A 51 -10.35 -12.39 1.54
CA LEU A 51 -10.27 -11.28 2.50
C LEU A 51 -10.18 -9.92 1.79
N ARG A 52 -9.45 -9.85 0.68
CA ARG A 52 -9.39 -8.65 -0.16
C ARG A 52 -10.78 -8.28 -0.66
N GLU A 53 -11.49 -9.24 -1.25
CA GLU A 53 -12.80 -8.97 -1.85
C GLU A 53 -13.78 -8.49 -0.78
N ILE A 54 -13.79 -9.13 0.40
CA ILE A 54 -14.64 -8.70 1.52
C ILE A 54 -14.32 -7.26 1.92
N ALA A 55 -13.05 -6.96 2.15
CA ALA A 55 -12.62 -5.64 2.64
C ALA A 55 -12.87 -4.54 1.60
N PHE A 56 -12.51 -4.78 0.36
CA PHE A 56 -12.64 -3.79 -0.71
C PHE A 56 -14.10 -3.57 -1.11
N ARG A 57 -14.88 -4.63 -1.17
CA ARG A 57 -16.32 -4.55 -1.47
C ARG A 57 -17.05 -3.76 -0.38
N ALA A 58 -16.71 -3.99 0.88
CA ALA A 58 -17.26 -3.24 2.01
C ALA A 58 -16.93 -1.75 1.96
N ALA A 59 -15.79 -1.39 1.35
CA ALA A 59 -15.36 0.01 1.20
C ALA A 59 -15.98 0.69 -0.03
N GLY A 60 -16.67 -0.07 -0.90
CA GLY A 60 -17.28 0.47 -2.11
C GLY A 60 -16.49 0.24 -3.39
N GLY A 61 -15.45 -0.57 -3.32
CA GLY A 61 -14.67 -1.01 -4.47
C GLY A 61 -14.81 -2.51 -4.69
N GLY A 62 -13.71 -3.16 -4.99
CA GLY A 62 -13.66 -4.61 -5.21
C GLY A 62 -13.90 -4.99 -6.66
N THR A 63 -13.65 -6.25 -6.96
CA THR A 63 -13.76 -6.78 -8.32
C THR A 63 -15.17 -7.25 -8.65
N GLY A 64 -15.97 -7.53 -7.62
CA GLY A 64 -17.29 -8.15 -7.81
C GLY A 64 -17.23 -9.65 -8.02
N LEU A 65 -16.03 -10.23 -8.02
CA LEU A 65 -15.81 -11.67 -8.22
C LEU A 65 -15.84 -12.41 -6.87
N SER A 66 -15.82 -13.73 -6.93
CA SER A 66 -15.88 -14.58 -5.71
C SER A 66 -14.64 -14.42 -4.82
N MET A 67 -13.53 -13.92 -5.38
CA MET A 67 -12.31 -13.55 -4.67
C MET A 67 -11.50 -12.59 -5.55
N ASP A 68 -10.74 -11.71 -4.92
CA ASP A 68 -9.89 -10.74 -5.61
C ASP A 68 -8.49 -11.36 -5.84
N ILE A 69 -8.37 -12.10 -6.93
CA ILE A 69 -7.11 -12.64 -7.43
C ILE A 69 -7.04 -12.30 -8.91
N ASP A 70 -5.95 -11.69 -9.36
CA ASP A 70 -5.79 -11.30 -10.77
C ASP A 70 -4.53 -11.93 -11.37
N GLU A 71 -4.25 -11.59 -12.62
CA GLU A 71 -3.09 -12.12 -13.34
C GLU A 71 -1.75 -11.81 -12.66
N TYR A 72 -1.66 -10.68 -11.98
CA TYR A 72 -0.43 -10.29 -11.29
C TYR A 72 -0.14 -11.16 -10.07
N ASP A 73 -1.17 -11.77 -9.50
CA ASP A 73 -1.02 -12.75 -8.41
C ASP A 73 -0.61 -14.13 -8.92
N THR A 74 -0.93 -14.47 -10.18
CA THR A 74 -0.84 -15.87 -10.68
C THR A 74 0.07 -16.07 -11.89
N MET A 75 0.60 -15.00 -12.49
CA MET A 75 1.50 -15.11 -13.64
C MET A 75 2.79 -15.86 -13.28
N GLU A 76 3.58 -16.24 -14.28
CA GLU A 76 4.80 -17.04 -14.10
C GLU A 76 5.77 -16.45 -13.07
N HIS A 77 5.96 -15.14 -13.13
CA HIS A 77 6.78 -14.41 -12.14
C HIS A 77 5.84 -13.47 -11.36
N PRO A 78 5.09 -14.01 -10.40
CA PRO A 78 4.00 -13.28 -9.78
C PRO A 78 4.49 -12.28 -8.73
N TYR A 79 3.62 -11.32 -8.40
CA TYR A 79 3.82 -10.49 -7.22
C TYR A 79 3.92 -11.39 -5.99
N LYS A 80 4.77 -11.00 -5.07
CA LYS A 80 4.86 -11.62 -3.74
C LYS A 80 3.78 -11.03 -2.85
N GLN A 81 3.27 -11.85 -1.94
CA GLN A 81 2.25 -11.47 -0.98
C GLN A 81 2.88 -11.40 0.40
N LEU A 82 2.83 -10.24 1.02
CA LEU A 82 3.24 -10.08 2.40
C LEU A 82 1.98 -10.06 3.26
N ILE A 83 1.91 -10.94 4.26
CA ILE A 83 0.76 -11.02 5.15
C ILE A 83 1.19 -10.92 6.60
N VAL A 84 0.29 -10.39 7.43
CA VAL A 84 0.39 -10.42 8.88
C VAL A 84 -0.54 -11.51 9.39
N TRP A 85 0.04 -12.46 10.11
CA TRP A 85 -0.64 -13.64 10.65
C TRP A 85 -0.68 -13.55 12.16
N ASN A 86 -1.86 -13.73 12.74
CA ASN A 86 -2.03 -13.86 14.18
C ASN A 86 -2.00 -15.35 14.54
N PRO A 87 -0.92 -15.84 15.19
CA PRO A 87 -0.81 -17.28 15.48
C PRO A 87 -1.77 -17.75 16.56
N GLU A 88 -2.25 -16.86 17.42
CA GLU A 88 -3.21 -17.20 18.47
C GLU A 88 -4.61 -17.42 17.89
N ALA A 89 -5.06 -16.48 17.06
CA ALA A 89 -6.36 -16.57 16.41
C ALA A 89 -6.35 -17.45 15.15
N GLU A 90 -5.15 -17.74 14.63
CA GLU A 90 -4.94 -18.46 13.37
C GLU A 90 -5.65 -17.76 12.21
N GLU A 91 -5.42 -16.45 12.08
CA GLU A 91 -6.07 -15.59 11.09
C GLU A 91 -5.08 -14.63 10.45
N ILE A 92 -5.36 -14.28 9.19
CA ILE A 92 -4.66 -13.21 8.48
C ILE A 92 -5.28 -11.88 8.89
N LEU A 93 -4.47 -10.97 9.43
CA LEU A 93 -4.93 -9.65 9.87
C LEU A 93 -4.93 -8.62 8.73
N GLY A 94 -4.10 -8.84 7.71
CA GLY A 94 -3.97 -7.94 6.58
C GLY A 94 -2.77 -8.31 5.74
N GLY A 95 -2.56 -7.53 4.69
CA GLY A 95 -1.44 -7.78 3.79
C GLY A 95 -1.38 -6.80 2.64
N TYR A 96 -0.39 -6.98 1.81
CA TYR A 96 -0.26 -6.29 0.53
C TYR A 96 0.59 -7.16 -0.40
N ARG A 97 0.52 -6.87 -1.69
CA ARG A 97 1.42 -7.52 -2.65
C ARG A 97 2.49 -6.54 -3.11
N TYR A 98 3.61 -7.07 -3.57
CA TYR A 98 4.69 -6.23 -4.05
C TYR A 98 5.47 -6.91 -5.15
N LEU A 99 6.12 -6.08 -5.99
CA LEU A 99 7.05 -6.54 -7.02
C LEU A 99 8.25 -5.62 -7.02
N LEU A 100 9.45 -6.22 -7.03
CA LEU A 100 10.70 -5.47 -7.17
C LEU A 100 10.83 -4.96 -8.60
N GLY A 101 11.27 -3.72 -8.77
CA GLY A 101 11.50 -3.15 -10.09
C GLY A 101 12.48 -3.96 -10.94
N THR A 102 13.46 -4.61 -10.29
CA THR A 102 14.42 -5.47 -10.97
C THR A 102 13.80 -6.76 -11.50
N ASP A 103 12.63 -7.16 -10.97
CA ASP A 103 11.91 -8.37 -11.40
C ASP A 103 10.82 -8.06 -12.44
N VAL A 104 10.62 -6.80 -12.77
CA VAL A 104 9.58 -6.38 -13.72
C VAL A 104 9.93 -6.89 -15.13
N ARG A 105 8.95 -7.51 -15.78
CA ARG A 105 9.03 -7.92 -17.17
C ARG A 105 8.45 -6.83 -18.05
N PHE A 106 8.81 -6.83 -19.32
CA PHE A 106 8.36 -5.83 -20.28
C PHE A 106 7.61 -6.52 -21.42
N ASP A 107 6.58 -5.85 -21.94
CA ASP A 107 5.81 -6.37 -23.07
C ASP A 107 6.54 -6.11 -24.38
N GLU A 108 5.93 -6.52 -25.49
CA GLU A 108 6.50 -6.38 -26.84
C GLU A 108 6.77 -4.93 -27.24
N LYS A 109 6.07 -3.99 -26.61
CA LYS A 109 6.19 -2.54 -26.87
C LYS A 109 7.19 -1.87 -25.94
N GLY A 110 7.80 -2.65 -25.03
CA GLY A 110 8.75 -2.12 -24.04
C GLY A 110 8.11 -1.50 -22.81
N ALA A 111 6.79 -1.69 -22.61
CA ALA A 111 6.10 -1.18 -21.43
C ALA A 111 6.26 -2.15 -20.26
N PRO A 112 6.46 -1.66 -19.04
CA PRO A 112 6.60 -2.55 -17.87
C PRO A 112 5.27 -3.25 -17.56
N ILE A 113 5.35 -4.54 -17.23
CA ILE A 113 4.18 -5.33 -16.85
C ILE A 113 4.00 -5.19 -15.34
N LEU A 114 3.27 -4.14 -14.97
CA LEU A 114 2.96 -3.80 -13.58
C LEU A 114 1.45 -3.76 -13.38
N ALA A 115 1.00 -4.00 -12.17
CA ALA A 115 -0.43 -3.91 -11.85
C ALA A 115 -0.98 -2.50 -12.10
N THR A 116 -0.13 -1.48 -12.11
CA THR A 116 -0.53 -0.09 -12.41
C THR A 116 -0.44 0.25 -13.89
N SER A 117 0.08 -0.64 -14.74
CA SER A 117 0.29 -0.36 -16.17
C SER A 117 -1.00 -0.17 -16.94
N HIS A 118 -2.13 -0.70 -16.46
CA HIS A 118 -3.42 -0.49 -17.11
C HIS A 118 -3.99 0.91 -16.85
N MET A 119 -3.42 1.65 -15.91
CA MET A 119 -3.89 3.00 -15.53
C MET A 119 -2.90 4.10 -15.88
N PHE A 120 -1.61 3.78 -15.84
CA PHE A 120 -0.54 4.78 -15.99
C PHE A 120 0.44 4.37 -17.09
N HIS A 121 0.90 5.35 -17.85
CA HIS A 121 2.00 5.19 -18.78
C HIS A 121 3.27 5.72 -18.12
N PHE A 122 4.32 4.90 -18.11
CA PHE A 122 5.57 5.23 -17.44
C PHE A 122 6.55 5.85 -18.42
N SER A 123 7.18 6.95 -18.01
CA SER A 123 8.19 7.61 -18.84
C SER A 123 9.46 6.76 -18.93
N ASP A 124 10.24 6.96 -19.98
CA ASP A 124 11.55 6.31 -20.15
C ASP A 124 12.47 6.64 -18.97
N ALA A 125 12.42 7.86 -18.46
CA ALA A 125 13.22 8.27 -17.30
C ALA A 125 12.85 7.44 -16.06
N PHE A 126 11.55 7.23 -15.82
CA PHE A 126 11.11 6.40 -14.70
C PHE A 126 11.63 4.95 -14.85
N ILE A 127 11.44 4.38 -16.04
CA ILE A 127 11.81 2.98 -16.32
C ILE A 127 13.33 2.77 -16.14
N LYS A 128 14.15 3.71 -16.61
CA LYS A 128 15.60 3.58 -16.59
C LYS A 128 16.24 3.95 -15.25
N GLU A 129 15.76 5.04 -14.65
CA GLU A 129 16.43 5.64 -13.48
C GLU A 129 15.81 5.24 -12.14
N TYR A 130 14.49 5.08 -12.09
CA TYR A 130 13.77 4.87 -10.83
C TYR A 130 13.30 3.42 -10.64
N LEU A 131 12.72 2.82 -11.69
CA LEU A 131 12.12 1.49 -11.58
C LEU A 131 13.08 0.43 -11.02
N PRO A 132 14.36 0.35 -11.44
CA PRO A 132 15.28 -0.66 -10.90
C PRO A 132 15.54 -0.55 -9.40
N GLN A 133 15.23 0.60 -8.80
CA GLN A 133 15.44 0.87 -7.38
C GLN A 133 14.11 0.96 -6.62
N THR A 134 13.02 0.50 -7.22
CA THR A 134 11.67 0.70 -6.71
C THR A 134 11.01 -0.64 -6.36
N ILE A 135 10.21 -0.64 -5.30
CA ILE A 135 9.21 -1.69 -5.02
C ILE A 135 7.84 -1.11 -5.34
N GLU A 136 7.08 -1.77 -6.20
CA GLU A 136 5.66 -1.45 -6.37
C GLU A 136 4.85 -2.20 -5.31
N LEU A 137 3.99 -1.49 -4.60
CA LEU A 137 3.08 -2.02 -3.59
C LEU A 137 1.65 -1.91 -4.11
N GLY A 138 0.83 -2.91 -3.78
CA GLY A 138 -0.56 -2.88 -4.19
C GLY A 138 -1.45 -3.77 -3.34
N ARG A 139 -2.74 -3.65 -3.56
CA ARG A 139 -3.75 -4.48 -2.88
C ARG A 139 -3.58 -4.51 -1.35
N SER A 140 -3.23 -3.38 -0.75
CA SER A 140 -3.10 -3.27 0.70
C SER A 140 -4.48 -3.38 1.36
N PHE A 141 -4.62 -4.27 2.32
CA PHE A 141 -5.89 -4.47 3.03
C PHE A 141 -5.65 -4.78 4.50
N VAL A 142 -6.61 -4.40 5.31
CA VAL A 142 -6.77 -4.90 6.68
C VAL A 142 -8.06 -5.73 6.67
N THR A 143 -8.00 -6.93 7.20
CA THR A 143 -9.15 -7.83 7.29
C THR A 143 -10.32 -7.09 7.94
N LEU A 144 -11.49 -7.15 7.33
CA LEU A 144 -12.64 -6.30 7.69
C LEU A 144 -12.96 -6.32 9.19
N GLU A 145 -12.92 -7.50 9.80
CA GLU A 145 -13.21 -7.66 11.24
C GLU A 145 -12.25 -6.88 12.13
N TYR A 146 -11.04 -6.60 11.65
CA TYR A 146 -9.99 -5.89 12.39
C TYR A 146 -9.95 -4.38 12.10
N GLN A 147 -10.86 -3.88 11.24
CA GLN A 147 -10.96 -2.46 10.94
C GLN A 147 -11.82 -1.68 11.95
N SER A 148 -12.64 -2.39 12.72
CA SER A 148 -13.57 -1.76 13.66
C SER A 148 -12.96 -1.57 15.04
N THR A 149 -13.48 -0.62 15.81
CA THR A 149 -13.11 -0.42 17.21
C THR A 149 -13.49 -1.62 18.09
N ARG A 150 -14.44 -2.44 17.65
CA ARG A 150 -14.86 -3.66 18.35
C ARG A 150 -13.76 -4.74 18.35
N ALA A 151 -12.80 -4.67 17.43
CA ALA A 151 -11.69 -5.61 17.37
C ALA A 151 -10.65 -5.36 18.50
N GLY A 152 -10.76 -4.25 19.22
CA GLY A 152 -9.86 -3.92 20.31
C GLY A 152 -8.42 -3.73 19.85
N SER A 153 -7.46 -4.17 20.66
CA SER A 153 -6.03 -4.01 20.39
C SER A 153 -5.58 -4.76 19.14
N LYS A 154 -6.25 -5.85 18.78
CA LYS A 154 -5.89 -6.64 17.59
C LYS A 154 -6.02 -5.81 16.30
N GLY A 155 -7.11 -5.05 16.17
CA GLY A 155 -7.33 -4.18 15.02
C GLY A 155 -6.43 -2.95 15.02
N LEU A 156 -6.13 -2.44 16.22
CA LEU A 156 -5.36 -1.21 16.37
C LEU A 156 -3.96 -1.30 15.74
N PHE A 157 -3.32 -2.46 15.85
CA PHE A 157 -1.95 -2.63 15.39
C PHE A 157 -1.82 -3.30 14.01
N ALA A 158 -2.92 -3.70 13.37
CA ALA A 158 -2.87 -4.39 12.08
C ALA A 158 -2.12 -3.57 11.03
N LEU A 159 -2.46 -2.29 10.92
CA LEU A 159 -1.83 -1.40 9.94
C LEU A 159 -0.36 -1.12 10.29
N ASP A 160 -0.07 -0.96 11.58
CA ASP A 160 1.30 -0.76 12.07
C ASP A 160 2.18 -1.98 11.77
N ASN A 161 1.61 -3.18 11.93
CA ASN A 161 2.30 -4.43 11.63
C ASN A 161 2.65 -4.55 10.14
N LEU A 162 1.80 -4.04 9.25
CA LEU A 162 2.09 -4.01 7.82
C LEU A 162 3.35 -3.17 7.52
N TRP A 163 3.54 -2.06 8.24
CA TRP A 163 4.74 -1.22 8.11
C TRP A 163 5.99 -1.91 8.66
N ASP A 164 5.87 -2.78 9.67
CA ASP A 164 6.99 -3.60 10.13
C ASP A 164 7.52 -4.48 9.00
N GLY A 165 6.62 -5.05 8.20
CA GLY A 165 7.00 -5.83 7.02
C GLY A 165 7.73 -4.99 6.00
N LEU A 166 7.23 -3.80 5.72
CA LEU A 166 7.83 -2.89 4.75
C LEU A 166 9.23 -2.46 5.20
N GLY A 167 9.39 -2.18 6.50
CA GLY A 167 10.69 -1.83 7.08
C GLY A 167 11.71 -2.96 6.91
N ALA A 168 11.30 -4.20 7.13
CA ALA A 168 12.19 -5.36 6.93
C ALA A 168 12.59 -5.50 5.46
N LEU A 169 11.67 -5.27 4.52
CA LEU A 169 11.98 -5.34 3.09
C LEU A 169 13.09 -4.35 2.69
N THR A 170 13.12 -3.15 3.28
CA THR A 170 14.17 -2.17 2.97
C THR A 170 15.55 -2.63 3.44
N VAL A 171 15.60 -3.49 4.46
CA VAL A 171 16.87 -4.01 4.99
C VAL A 171 17.34 -5.20 4.15
N VAL A 172 16.45 -6.16 3.87
CA VAL A 172 16.84 -7.35 3.10
C VAL A 172 17.04 -7.06 1.61
N MET A 173 16.58 -5.90 1.15
CA MET A 173 16.74 -5.43 -0.23
C MET A 173 17.34 -4.02 -0.24
N PRO A 174 18.64 -3.88 0.06
CA PRO A 174 19.25 -2.55 0.28
C PRO A 174 19.33 -1.68 -0.97
N ASN A 175 19.13 -2.24 -2.16
CA ASN A 175 19.12 -1.48 -3.40
C ASN A 175 17.80 -0.74 -3.63
N VAL A 176 16.77 -1.04 -2.84
CA VAL A 176 15.48 -0.37 -2.94
C VAL A 176 15.57 1.00 -2.28
N LYS A 177 15.29 2.04 -3.05
CA LYS A 177 15.31 3.44 -2.60
C LYS A 177 13.96 4.10 -2.66
N TYR A 178 12.99 3.48 -3.34
CA TYR A 178 11.66 4.06 -3.52
C TYR A 178 10.58 3.00 -3.32
N PHE A 179 9.48 3.42 -2.71
CA PHE A 179 8.22 2.69 -2.74
C PHE A 179 7.30 3.40 -3.73
N PHE A 180 6.60 2.64 -4.53
CA PHE A 180 5.60 3.15 -5.45
C PHE A 180 4.29 2.40 -5.18
N GLY A 181 3.22 3.15 -5.01
CA GLY A 181 1.91 2.55 -4.81
C GLY A 181 0.83 3.51 -5.23
N LYS A 182 -0.39 3.20 -4.85
CA LYS A 182 -1.52 4.06 -5.15
C LYS A 182 -2.46 4.15 -3.96
N VAL A 183 -3.09 5.28 -3.78
CA VAL A 183 -4.18 5.44 -2.84
C VAL A 183 -5.49 5.47 -3.60
N THR A 184 -6.48 4.80 -3.05
CA THR A 184 -7.80 4.63 -3.64
C THR A 184 -8.79 5.55 -2.94
N MET A 185 -9.54 6.32 -3.73
CA MET A 185 -10.65 7.13 -3.25
C MET A 185 -11.93 6.53 -3.81
N TYR A 186 -12.77 6.04 -2.93
CA TYR A 186 -13.99 5.32 -3.29
C TYR A 186 -15.11 6.28 -3.70
N PRO A 187 -16.04 5.86 -4.57
CA PRO A 187 -17.15 6.73 -5.01
C PRO A 187 -18.03 7.23 -3.86
N SER A 188 -18.06 6.50 -2.75
CA SER A 188 -18.79 6.89 -1.55
C SER A 188 -18.23 8.13 -0.87
N TYR A 189 -16.97 8.50 -1.16
CA TYR A 189 -16.38 9.71 -0.60
C TYR A 189 -16.93 10.94 -1.31
N HIS A 190 -17.29 11.94 -0.51
CA HIS A 190 -17.78 13.19 -1.06
C HIS A 190 -16.67 13.85 -1.90
N ARG A 191 -16.99 14.23 -3.13
CA ARG A 191 -16.03 14.80 -4.09
C ARG A 191 -15.24 15.97 -3.51
N ARG A 192 -15.89 16.79 -2.67
CA ARG A 192 -15.24 17.90 -1.99
C ARG A 192 -14.20 17.44 -0.96
N GLY A 193 -14.50 16.35 -0.26
CA GLY A 193 -13.55 15.72 0.67
C GLY A 193 -12.33 15.14 -0.05
N THR A 194 -12.56 14.51 -1.21
CA THR A 194 -11.49 14.01 -2.08
C THR A 194 -10.61 15.17 -2.55
N VAL A 195 -11.21 16.25 -2.99
CA VAL A 195 -10.50 17.47 -3.42
C VAL A 195 -9.69 18.07 -2.27
N ILE A 196 -10.21 18.08 -1.07
CA ILE A 196 -9.46 18.54 0.11
C ILE A 196 -8.23 17.66 0.40
N UNK A 197 -8.46 16.55 0.21
CA UNK A 197 -7.41 15.71 0.46
C UNK A 197 -6.29 15.87 -0.48
N PHE A 198 -6.68 15.91 -1.62
CA PHE A 198 -5.71 16.19 -2.67
C PHE A 198 -5.06 17.57 -2.53
N PHE A 199 -5.84 18.56 -2.22
CA PHE A 199 -5.34 19.92 -2.04
C PHE A 199 -4.29 20.02 -0.93
N ILE A 200 -4.56 19.39 0.20
CA ILE A 200 -3.62 19.40 1.34
C ILE A 200 -2.38 18.58 1.00
N SER A 201 -2.56 17.45 0.34
CA SER A 201 -1.46 16.61 -0.11
C SER A 201 -0.59 17.35 -1.13
N SER A 202 -1.20 18.08 -2.06
CA SER A 202 -0.46 18.82 -3.09
C SER A 202 0.31 20.04 -2.56
N ARG A 203 -0.08 20.59 -1.42
CA ARG A 203 0.66 21.68 -0.77
C ARG A 203 1.94 21.22 -0.10
N ASN A 204 1.96 19.97 0.37
CA ASN A 204 3.12 19.35 1.02
C ASN A 204 3.85 18.37 0.13
N ILE A 205 3.25 18.03 -1.00
CA ILE A 205 3.79 17.06 -1.94
C ILE A 205 4.29 17.86 -3.16
N PHE A 206 5.58 17.87 -3.35
CA PHE A 206 6.18 18.50 -4.53
C PHE A 206 5.77 17.70 -5.76
N MET A 207 4.90 18.26 -6.56
CA MET A 207 4.71 17.75 -7.91
C MET A 207 6.06 17.91 -8.62
N THR A 208 6.63 16.82 -9.04
CA THR A 208 7.84 16.88 -9.85
C THR A 208 7.53 17.69 -11.12
N LYS A 209 8.38 18.64 -11.46
CA LYS A 209 8.28 19.42 -12.68
C LYS A 209 8.33 18.55 -13.94
N ARG A 210 8.70 17.26 -13.78
CA ARG A 210 8.64 16.25 -14.83
C ARG A 210 7.72 15.15 -14.35
N SER A 211 6.61 14.98 -15.04
CA SER A 211 5.71 13.86 -14.81
C SER A 211 6.46 12.58 -15.14
N LEU A 212 6.76 11.81 -14.12
CA LEU A 212 7.35 10.47 -14.27
C LEU A 212 6.32 9.49 -14.80
N LEU A 213 5.06 9.87 -14.74
CA LEU A 213 3.91 9.13 -15.26
C LEU A 213 3.21 9.98 -16.31
N LEU A 214 3.04 9.44 -17.48
CA LEU A 214 2.23 10.04 -18.53
C LEU A 214 0.82 9.47 -18.40
N ASP A 215 -0.12 10.36 -18.21
CA ASP A 215 -1.51 10.00 -17.95
C ASP A 215 -2.36 9.98 -19.22
N UNK A 216 -2.92 9.09 -19.18
CA UNK A 216 -3.75 8.97 -20.27
C UNK A 216 -5.12 9.47 -20.10
N THR A 217 -5.56 9.33 -18.90
CA THR A 217 -6.91 9.76 -18.56
C THR A 217 -6.90 10.73 -17.38
N SER A 218 -6.19 11.85 -17.53
CA SER A 218 -6.06 12.79 -16.42
C SER A 218 -7.29 13.66 -16.22
N ALA A 219 -7.83 13.63 -15.01
CA ALA A 219 -8.67 14.70 -14.51
C ALA A 219 -7.73 15.82 -14.02
N THR A 220 -7.55 16.84 -14.83
CA THR A 220 -6.67 17.97 -14.47
C THR A 220 -7.38 18.92 -13.50
N TRP A 221 -6.82 19.05 -12.30
CA TRP A 221 -7.28 20.03 -11.32
C TRP A 221 -6.27 21.17 -11.26
N ARG A 222 -6.74 22.40 -11.47
CA ARG A 222 -5.89 23.60 -11.33
C ARG A 222 -6.04 24.20 -9.93
N LEU A 223 -4.92 24.34 -9.25
CA LEU A 223 -4.87 24.90 -7.89
C LEU A 223 -4.08 26.22 -7.84
N PRO A 224 -4.52 27.21 -7.05
CA PRO A 224 -3.79 28.50 -6.94
C PRO A 224 -2.51 28.39 -6.11
N LYS A 225 -1.47 29.11 -6.52
CA LYS A 225 -0.12 29.12 -5.89
C LYS A 225 -0.04 30.14 -4.75
N LYS A 226 0.39 29.71 -3.55
CA LYS A 226 0.86 30.60 -2.48
C LYS A 226 2.03 29.96 -1.72
N SER A 227 2.92 30.85 -1.29
CA SER A 227 4.23 30.49 -0.70
C SER A 227 4.24 30.17 0.80
N UNK A 228 5.12 29.30 1.19
CA UNK A 228 5.15 28.99 2.56
C UNK A 228 6.42 29.44 3.17
N THR A 229 6.30 29.76 4.30
CA THR A 229 7.39 30.14 5.17
C THR A 229 7.97 28.94 5.97
N HIS A 230 9.23 28.99 6.26
CA HIS A 230 10.02 27.92 6.90
C HIS A 230 9.45 27.49 8.27
N CYS A 231 8.86 26.31 8.33
CA CYS A 231 8.57 25.58 9.54
C CYS A 231 9.20 24.19 9.38
N SER A 232 9.60 23.53 10.47
CA SER A 232 10.19 22.20 10.31
C SER A 232 9.19 21.28 9.59
N ALA A 233 9.65 20.53 8.63
CA ALA A 233 8.82 19.69 7.75
C ALA A 233 7.89 18.76 8.54
N ARG A 234 8.35 18.25 9.68
CA ARG A 234 7.59 17.38 10.57
C ARG A 234 6.39 18.09 11.21
N ILE A 235 6.59 19.32 11.67
CA ILE A 235 5.53 20.13 12.31
C ILE A 235 4.49 20.50 11.25
N LEU A 236 4.95 20.90 10.08
CA LEU A 236 4.08 21.25 8.96
C LEU A 236 3.22 20.05 8.54
N LEU A 237 3.82 18.87 8.41
CA LEU A 237 3.10 17.66 8.05
C LEU A 237 2.02 17.32 9.07
N LYS A 238 2.36 17.32 10.36
CA LYS A 238 1.39 17.02 11.43
C LYS A 238 0.24 18.01 11.46
N ARG A 239 0.53 19.30 11.28
CA ARG A 239 -0.50 20.35 11.22
C ARG A 239 -1.41 20.18 10.01
N THR A 240 -0.83 19.86 8.85
CA THR A 240 -1.58 19.67 7.62
C THR A 240 -2.49 18.45 7.71
N ILE A 241 -1.99 17.35 8.23
CA ILE A 241 -2.79 16.13 8.43
C ILE A 241 -3.94 16.40 9.42
N ARG A 242 -3.66 17.11 10.51
CA ARG A 242 -4.70 17.48 11.49
C ARG A 242 -5.76 18.36 10.84
N TYR A 243 -5.37 19.32 10.04
CA TYR A 243 -6.30 20.16 9.29
C TYR A 243 -7.18 19.33 8.32
N UNK A 244 -6.63 18.57 7.74
CA UNK A 244 -7.24 17.76 6.89
C UNK A 244 -8.27 16.97 7.45
N ILE A 245 -7.93 16.36 8.50
CA ILE A 245 -8.87 15.54 9.27
C ILE A 245 -10.09 16.37 9.71
N VAL A 246 -9.86 17.54 10.22
CA VAL A 246 -10.93 18.44 10.67
C VAL A 246 -11.86 18.83 9.52
N GLU A 247 -11.31 19.23 8.38
CA GLU A 247 -12.11 19.67 7.24
C GLU A 247 -12.93 18.53 6.63
N ILE A 248 -12.35 17.34 6.54
CA ILE A 248 -13.05 16.16 6.03
C ILE A 248 -14.15 15.73 7.01
N ARG A 249 -13.90 15.81 8.32
CA ARG A 249 -14.93 15.52 9.34
C ARG A 249 -16.09 16.49 9.29
N LYS A 250 -15.86 17.75 8.95
CA LYS A 250 -16.94 18.74 8.76
C LYS A 250 -17.88 18.33 7.62
N LEU A 251 -17.38 17.55 6.66
CA LEU A 251 -18.19 17.03 5.54
C LEU A 251 -18.86 15.69 5.89
N GLY A 252 -18.69 15.18 7.13
CA GLY A 252 -19.27 13.94 7.57
C GLY A 252 -18.47 12.69 7.24
N TYR A 253 -17.20 12.84 6.86
CA TYR A 253 -16.35 11.72 6.45
C TYR A 253 -15.08 11.64 7.28
N ASN A 254 -14.40 10.50 7.18
CA ASN A 254 -13.09 10.28 7.80
C ASN A 254 -12.07 9.93 6.73
N ILE A 255 -10.82 10.37 6.90
CA ILE A 255 -9.74 9.94 6.02
C ILE A 255 -9.53 8.44 6.24
N PRO A 256 -9.49 7.63 5.16
CA PRO A 256 -9.21 6.20 5.34
C PRO A 256 -7.90 5.98 6.08
N PRO A 257 -7.86 5.03 7.05
CA PRO A 257 -6.64 4.80 7.84
C PRO A 257 -5.38 4.55 6.99
N LEU A 258 -5.51 3.82 5.90
CA LEU A 258 -4.36 3.54 5.02
C LEU A 258 -3.83 4.81 4.34
N VAL A 259 -4.73 5.69 3.87
CA VAL A 259 -4.33 6.97 3.27
C VAL A 259 -3.60 7.83 4.30
N ASN A 260 -4.16 7.91 5.52
CA ASN A 260 -3.54 8.65 6.62
C ASN A 260 -2.16 8.09 6.97
N ALA A 261 -2.01 6.76 6.96
CA ALA A 261 -0.75 6.09 7.26
C ALA A 261 0.33 6.44 6.21
N TYR A 262 -0.02 6.41 4.93
CA TYR A 262 0.90 6.82 3.85
C TYR A 262 1.30 8.28 3.99
N MET A 263 0.33 9.17 4.23
CA MET A 263 0.58 10.61 4.40
C MET A 263 1.49 10.90 5.59
N SER A 264 1.44 10.05 6.61
CA SER A 264 2.23 10.20 7.85
C SER A 264 3.64 9.61 7.76
N LEU A 265 3.95 8.89 6.67
CA LEU A 265 5.21 8.17 6.54
C LEU A 265 6.38 9.09 6.15
N SER A 266 6.12 10.02 5.24
CA SER A 266 7.18 10.91 4.73
C SER A 266 6.65 12.32 4.47
N PRO A 267 7.38 13.37 4.87
CA PRO A 267 6.99 14.75 4.59
C PRO A 267 7.19 15.16 3.13
N THR A 268 7.92 14.36 2.36
CA THR A 268 8.24 14.63 0.95
C THR A 268 7.56 13.65 0.00
N MET A 269 6.56 12.92 0.49
CA MET A 269 5.74 12.05 -0.35
C MET A 269 5.21 12.83 -1.56
N ARG A 270 5.27 12.23 -2.74
CA ARG A 270 4.85 12.87 -3.99
C ARG A 270 3.61 12.20 -4.57
N MET A 271 2.94 12.89 -5.47
CA MET A 271 1.80 12.35 -6.21
C MET A 271 2.08 12.52 -7.71
N PHE A 272 1.70 11.53 -8.50
CA PHE A 272 1.98 11.55 -9.95
C PHE A 272 0.77 11.77 -10.81
N GLY A 273 -0.35 11.36 -10.44
CA GLY A 273 -1.54 11.51 -11.25
C GLY A 273 -2.67 10.66 -10.70
N THR A 274 -3.85 10.93 -11.19
CA THR A 274 -5.06 10.23 -10.77
C THR A 274 -5.75 9.64 -12.01
N ALA A 275 -6.15 8.38 -11.92
CA ALA A 275 -6.88 7.69 -12.98
C ALA A 275 -8.10 6.99 -12.38
N VAL A 276 -9.14 6.79 -13.19
CA VAL A 276 -10.30 6.00 -12.77
C VAL A 276 -10.03 4.53 -13.08
N ASN A 277 -10.26 3.67 -12.10
CA ASN A 277 -10.10 2.22 -12.25
C ASN A 277 -11.49 1.59 -12.45
N TYR A 278 -11.84 1.36 -13.70
CA TYR A 278 -13.14 0.80 -14.07
C TYR A 278 -13.27 -0.70 -13.71
N GLU A 279 -12.16 -1.36 -13.48
CA GLU A 279 -12.14 -2.79 -13.13
C GLU A 279 -12.25 -3.05 -11.63
N PHE A 280 -12.33 -1.97 -10.84
CA PHE A 280 -12.30 -2.07 -9.37
C PHE A 280 -13.37 -1.17 -8.72
N GLY A 281 -14.55 -1.08 -9.35
CA GLY A 281 -15.67 -0.31 -8.80
C GLY A 281 -15.61 1.19 -9.11
N ASP A 282 -14.99 1.55 -10.23
CA ASP A 282 -14.90 2.94 -10.71
C ASP A 282 -14.27 3.90 -9.71
N VAL A 283 -13.33 3.39 -8.92
CA VAL A 283 -12.62 4.19 -7.92
C VAL A 283 -11.60 5.12 -8.59
N GLU A 284 -11.30 6.24 -7.95
CA GLU A 284 -10.19 7.12 -8.36
C GLU A 284 -8.93 6.65 -7.64
N GLU A 285 -7.86 6.42 -8.40
CA GLU A 285 -6.58 5.96 -7.85
C GLU A 285 -5.48 6.95 -8.19
N THR A 286 -4.71 7.34 -7.18
CA THR A 286 -3.61 8.30 -7.30
C THR A 286 -2.30 7.60 -7.01
N GLY A 287 -1.35 7.70 -7.93
CA GLY A 287 -0.01 7.14 -7.78
C GLY A 287 0.82 7.94 -6.78
N ILE A 288 1.47 7.22 -5.86
CA ILE A 288 2.28 7.81 -4.79
C ILE A 288 3.64 7.13 -4.74
N PRO A 289 4.75 7.86 -4.92
CA PRO A 289 6.08 7.37 -4.59
C PRO A 289 6.53 7.93 -3.25
N ILE A 290 7.33 7.15 -2.54
CA ILE A 290 7.98 7.55 -1.30
C ILE A 290 9.45 7.16 -1.40
N ALA A 291 10.35 8.11 -1.14
CA ALA A 291 11.77 7.82 -1.03
C ALA A 291 12.07 7.26 0.36
N VAL A 292 12.73 6.10 0.41
CA VAL A 292 13.04 5.42 1.68
C VAL A 292 13.86 6.33 2.60
N ASP A 293 14.83 7.06 2.04
CA ASP A 293 15.70 7.97 2.81
C ASP A 293 14.95 9.17 3.40
N GLU A 294 13.74 9.44 2.92
CA GLU A 294 12.94 10.58 3.36
C GLU A 294 11.82 10.19 4.33
N ILE A 295 11.78 8.93 4.76
CA ILE A 295 10.83 8.46 5.78
C ILE A 295 11.17 9.14 7.11
N LEU A 296 10.14 9.57 7.84
CA LEU A 296 10.29 10.24 9.14
C LEU A 296 11.11 9.37 10.10
N GLU A 297 12.00 10.01 10.87
CA GLU A 297 12.95 9.34 11.77
C GLU A 297 12.25 8.41 12.78
N ASP A 298 11.14 8.85 13.38
CA ASP A 298 10.41 8.02 14.33
C ASP A 298 9.83 6.75 13.66
N LYS A 299 9.44 6.85 12.40
CA LYS A 299 8.98 5.70 11.62
C LYS A 299 10.14 4.78 11.24
N ARG A 300 11.27 5.36 10.86
CA ARG A 300 12.49 4.61 10.54
C ARG A 300 12.99 3.80 11.73
N ILE A 301 13.03 4.43 12.90
CA ILE A 301 13.43 3.75 14.14
C ILE A 301 12.47 2.61 14.45
N ARG A 302 11.17 2.87 14.38
CA ARG A 302 10.13 1.91 14.74
C ARG A 302 10.11 0.68 13.83
N HIS A 303 10.21 0.85 12.51
CA HIS A 303 9.96 -0.22 11.55
C HIS A 303 11.22 -0.80 10.91
N ILE A 304 12.29 -0.03 10.82
CA ILE A 304 13.54 -0.45 10.17
C ILE A 304 14.59 -0.80 11.22
N GLN A 305 14.90 0.12 12.13
CA GLN A 305 15.96 -0.07 13.12
C GLN A 305 15.68 -1.27 14.04
N THR A 306 14.44 -1.46 14.45
CA THR A 306 14.06 -2.60 15.28
C THR A 306 14.31 -3.94 14.57
N PHE A 307 14.11 -3.98 13.25
CA PHE A 307 14.41 -5.18 12.47
C PHE A 307 15.91 -5.44 12.43
N ILE A 308 16.72 -4.41 12.14
CA ILE A 308 18.19 -4.50 12.11
C ILE A 308 18.71 -5.06 13.44
N GLU A 309 18.24 -4.52 14.57
CA GLU A 309 18.69 -4.92 15.90
C GLU A 309 18.33 -6.37 16.25
N SER A 310 17.18 -6.84 15.76
CA SER A 310 16.73 -8.22 16.04
C SER A 310 17.26 -9.22 15.00
N HIS A 311 17.84 -8.76 13.91
CA HIS A 311 18.35 -9.61 12.81
C HIS A 311 19.73 -9.10 12.35
N PRO A 312 20.77 -9.21 13.22
CA PRO A 312 22.08 -8.63 12.87
C PRO A 312 22.71 -9.24 11.61
N ASP A 313 22.33 -10.46 11.25
CA ASP A 313 22.86 -11.15 10.06
C ASP A 313 22.18 -10.70 8.76
N ALA A 314 21.10 -9.93 8.84
CA ALA A 314 20.36 -9.50 7.66
C ALA A 314 21.11 -8.45 6.83
N LEU A 315 22.18 -7.84 7.37
CA LEU A 315 23.01 -6.84 6.71
C LEU A 315 24.20 -7.42 5.93
N UNK A 316 24.26 -8.54 6.25
CA UNK A 316 25.31 -9.27 5.69
C UNK A 316 25.27 -9.54 4.38
#